data_0e15bd34bfa87bf7fe9b566c3107ad86
#
_entry.id   0e15bd34bfa87bf7fe9b566c3107ad86
#
_cell.length_a   1.000
_cell.length_b   1.000
_cell.length_c   1.000
_cell.angle_alpha   90.00
_cell.angle_beta   90.00
_cell.angle_gamma   90.00
#
_symmetry.space_group_name_H-M   'P 1'
#
loop_
_entity.id
_entity.type
_entity.pdbx_description
1 polymer ?
#
loop_
_entity_poly.entity_id
_entity_poly.type
_entity_poly.pdbx_seq_one_letter_code
_entity_poly.pdbx_strand_id
1 'polypeptide(L)'
;MATAYNIGDRPVVTATFRDVDDVLASPTTVVFITRTPAGVETVYTSPNANISTPSTGVFKFTFPTPFTVAGTWYVRAKGTVGVETAVETSFRVKASSFTTP
;
A
#
# COMPACT_ATOMS: atom_id res chain seq x y z
N MET A 1 2.75 13.78 2.90
CA MET A 1 2.46 14.08 1.51
C MET A 1 0.99 13.82 1.22
N ALA A 2 0.30 14.86 0.93
CA ALA A 2 -1.08 14.70 0.53
C ALA A 2 -1.12 14.13 -0.88
N THR A 3 -1.89 13.09 -1.05
CA THR A 3 -1.97 12.43 -2.32
C THR A 3 -3.43 12.21 -2.67
N ALA A 4 -3.79 12.64 -3.86
CA ALA A 4 -5.10 12.41 -4.41
C ALA A 4 -4.93 11.73 -5.76
N TYR A 5 -5.74 10.72 -5.97
CA TYR A 5 -5.78 9.98 -7.23
C TYR A 5 -7.15 10.16 -7.87
N ASN A 6 -7.24 9.77 -9.11
CA ASN A 6 -8.50 9.80 -9.85
C ASN A 6 -9.01 8.38 -10.05
N ILE A 7 -10.31 8.26 -10.28
CA ILE A 7 -10.88 7.00 -10.78
C ILE A 7 -10.10 6.61 -12.04
N GLY A 8 -9.67 5.36 -12.09
CA GLY A 8 -8.85 4.84 -13.19
C GLY A 8 -7.36 4.81 -12.91
N ASP A 9 -6.88 5.50 -11.88
CA ASP A 9 -5.48 5.45 -11.49
C ASP A 9 -5.14 4.13 -10.81
N ARG A 10 -3.87 3.74 -10.96
CA ARG A 10 -3.34 2.51 -10.36
C ARG A 10 -1.99 2.83 -9.71
N PRO A 11 -2.02 3.35 -8.48
CA PRO A 11 -0.80 3.84 -7.84
C PRO A 11 0.07 2.72 -7.28
N VAL A 12 1.31 3.11 -6.97
CA VAL A 12 2.28 2.27 -6.26
C VAL A 12 2.52 2.88 -4.89
N VAL A 13 2.42 2.06 -3.85
CA VAL A 13 2.69 2.47 -2.47
C VAL A 13 4.04 1.91 -2.07
N THR A 14 4.90 2.77 -1.53
CA THR A 14 6.24 2.37 -1.08
C THR A 14 6.28 2.36 0.43
N ALA A 15 6.77 1.26 1.01
CA ALA A 15 7.00 1.14 2.44
C ALA A 15 8.48 0.88 2.70
N THR A 16 9.03 1.59 3.68
CA THR A 16 10.43 1.46 4.07
C THR A 16 10.50 0.92 5.50
N PHE A 17 11.25 -0.15 5.70
CA PHE A 17 11.39 -0.81 6.98
C PHE A 17 12.81 -0.61 7.52
N ARG A 18 12.90 -0.32 8.82
CA ARG A 18 14.16 -0.12 9.53
C ARG A 18 14.15 -0.93 10.81
N ASP A 19 15.32 -1.43 11.22
CA ASP A 19 15.45 -2.14 12.47
C ASP A 19 15.54 -1.17 13.66
N VAL A 20 15.80 -1.69 14.86
CA VAL A 20 15.88 -0.90 16.08
C VAL A 20 17.06 0.10 16.06
N ASP A 21 18.05 -0.14 15.23
CA ASP A 21 19.21 0.75 15.07
C ASP A 21 19.03 1.75 13.93
N ASP A 22 17.80 1.87 13.41
CA ASP A 22 17.44 2.76 12.31
C ASP A 22 18.19 2.44 11.01
N VAL A 23 18.52 1.17 10.81
CA VAL A 23 19.17 0.68 9.60
C VAL A 23 18.14 -0.03 8.74
N LEU A 24 18.19 0.21 7.42
CA LEU A 24 17.31 -0.46 6.48
C LEU A 24 17.43 -1.97 6.61
N ALA A 25 16.31 -2.63 6.83
CA ALA A 25 16.27 -4.08 7.01
C ALA A 25 14.97 -4.64 6.43
N SER A 26 15.08 -5.79 5.78
CA SER A 26 13.91 -6.46 5.20
C SER A 26 13.35 -7.45 6.21
N PRO A 27 12.06 -7.32 6.59
CA PRO A 27 11.40 -8.35 7.38
C PRO A 27 11.25 -9.64 6.55
N THR A 28 11.09 -10.75 7.23
CA THR A 28 10.89 -12.04 6.55
C THR A 28 9.60 -12.05 5.74
N THR A 29 8.55 -11.45 6.30
CA THR A 29 7.27 -11.36 5.63
C THR A 29 6.76 -9.93 5.71
N VAL A 30 6.23 -9.42 4.60
CA VAL A 30 5.58 -8.13 4.53
C VAL A 30 4.13 -8.34 4.12
N VAL A 31 3.24 -7.68 4.83
CA VAL A 31 1.81 -7.73 4.57
C VAL A 31 1.35 -6.33 4.22
N PHE A 32 0.68 -6.19 3.08
CA PHE A 32 -0.03 -4.96 2.72
C PHE A 32 -1.52 -5.21 2.86
N ILE A 33 -2.20 -4.32 3.55
CA ILE A 33 -3.65 -4.39 3.75
C ILE A 33 -4.24 -3.13 3.16
N THR A 34 -5.19 -3.28 2.25
CA THR A 34 -5.93 -2.17 1.69
C THR A 34 -7.32 -2.12 2.28
N ARG A 35 -7.83 -0.92 2.50
CA ARG A 35 -9.19 -0.73 2.98
C ARG A 35 -9.90 0.26 2.07
N THR A 36 -11.06 -0.16 1.55
CA THR A 36 -11.88 0.66 0.67
C THR A 36 -12.66 1.71 1.47
N PRO A 37 -13.22 2.73 0.82
CA PRO A 37 -14.10 3.68 1.51
C PRO A 37 -15.31 3.03 2.17
N ALA A 38 -15.74 1.88 1.68
CA ALA A 38 -16.83 1.10 2.28
C ALA A 38 -16.39 0.26 3.47
N GLY A 39 -15.09 0.23 3.80
CA GLY A 39 -14.56 -0.53 4.93
C GLY A 39 -14.16 -1.97 4.61
N VAL A 40 -14.11 -2.35 3.34
CA VAL A 40 -13.68 -3.69 2.94
C VAL A 40 -12.16 -3.77 2.91
N GLU A 41 -11.61 -4.73 3.63
CA GLU A 41 -10.17 -4.94 3.72
C GLU A 41 -9.73 -6.12 2.87
N THR A 42 -8.59 -5.97 2.21
CA THR A 42 -7.95 -7.03 1.44
C THR A 42 -6.50 -7.14 1.89
N VAL A 43 -6.05 -8.36 2.13
CA VAL A 43 -4.71 -8.66 2.64
C VAL A 43 -3.85 -9.24 1.52
N TYR A 44 -2.66 -8.68 1.35
CA TYR A 44 -1.66 -9.16 0.41
C TYR A 44 -0.39 -9.50 1.18
N THR A 45 0.03 -10.76 1.13
CA THR A 45 1.20 -11.24 1.89
C THR A 45 2.32 -11.60 0.93
N SER A 46 3.53 -11.11 1.19
CA SER A 46 4.69 -11.49 0.40
C SER A 46 5.04 -12.98 0.61
N PRO A 47 5.50 -13.70 -0.42
CA PRO A 47 5.66 -13.23 -1.79
C PRO A 47 4.31 -13.09 -2.51
N ASN A 48 4.19 -12.02 -3.28
CA ASN A 48 2.97 -11.72 -4.04
C ASN A 48 3.36 -10.95 -5.29
N ALA A 49 2.68 -11.21 -6.41
CA ALA A 49 2.99 -10.55 -7.68
C ALA A 49 2.88 -9.02 -7.62
N ASN A 50 2.04 -8.50 -6.72
CA ASN A 50 1.85 -7.06 -6.55
C ASN A 50 2.84 -6.42 -5.57
N ILE A 51 3.68 -7.22 -4.93
CA ILE A 51 4.67 -6.75 -3.96
C ILE A 51 6.06 -6.99 -4.53
N SER A 52 6.86 -5.93 -4.62
CA SER A 52 8.25 -6.02 -5.07
C SER A 52 9.19 -5.45 -4.03
N THR A 53 10.44 -5.89 -4.07
CA THR A 53 11.48 -5.44 -3.14
C THR A 53 12.65 -4.92 -3.96
N PRO A 54 12.62 -3.63 -4.38
CA PRO A 54 13.68 -3.07 -5.20
C PRO A 54 15.02 -2.96 -4.48
N SER A 55 15.02 -2.87 -3.15
CA SER A 55 16.24 -2.84 -2.36
C SER A 55 15.94 -3.28 -0.93
N THR A 56 16.99 -3.50 -0.13
CA THR A 56 16.83 -3.90 1.27
C THR A 56 15.93 -2.92 2.01
N GLY A 57 14.93 -3.44 2.68
CA GLY A 57 14.01 -2.67 3.50
C GLY A 57 12.98 -1.85 2.73
N VAL A 58 13.05 -1.84 1.41
CA VAL A 58 12.12 -1.08 0.57
C VAL A 58 11.19 -2.02 -0.16
N PHE A 59 9.90 -1.91 0.11
CA PHE A 59 8.88 -2.74 -0.52
C PHE A 59 7.89 -1.85 -1.24
N LYS A 60 7.47 -2.25 -2.43
CA LYS A 60 6.48 -1.55 -3.24
C LYS A 60 5.28 -2.43 -3.47
N PHE A 61 4.11 -1.87 -3.23
CA PHE A 61 2.85 -2.52 -3.52
C PHE A 61 2.17 -1.79 -4.67
N THR A 62 1.88 -2.52 -5.74
CA THR A 62 1.14 -2.00 -6.89
C THR A 62 -0.29 -2.47 -6.78
N PHE A 63 -1.26 -1.55 -6.83
CA PHE A 63 -2.66 -1.94 -6.80
C PHE A 63 -2.97 -2.86 -7.99
N PRO A 64 -3.68 -3.97 -7.75
CA PRO A 64 -3.93 -4.97 -8.82
C PRO A 64 -4.87 -4.47 -9.91
N THR A 65 -5.73 -3.51 -9.57
CA THR A 65 -6.70 -2.95 -10.52
C THR A 65 -6.77 -1.44 -10.34
N PRO A 66 -7.16 -0.70 -11.39
CA PRO A 66 -7.44 0.73 -11.24
C PRO A 66 -8.58 0.98 -10.26
N PHE A 67 -8.59 2.16 -9.65
CA PHE A 67 -9.67 2.55 -8.75
C PHE A 67 -10.98 2.69 -9.50
N THR A 68 -12.04 2.15 -8.91
CA THR A 68 -13.41 2.28 -9.43
C THR A 68 -14.33 2.95 -8.41
N VAL A 69 -13.86 3.15 -7.18
CA VAL A 69 -14.65 3.71 -6.09
C VAL A 69 -13.96 4.96 -5.55
N ALA A 70 -14.67 6.07 -5.53
CA ALA A 70 -14.18 7.32 -4.95
C ALA A 70 -14.34 7.30 -3.43
N GLY A 71 -13.51 8.07 -2.75
CA GLY A 71 -13.53 8.24 -1.31
C GLY A 71 -12.15 8.09 -0.70
N THR A 72 -12.08 7.91 0.60
CA THR A 72 -10.81 7.74 1.32
C THR A 72 -10.43 6.26 1.40
N TRP A 73 -9.25 5.98 0.90
CA TRP A 73 -8.65 4.65 0.93
C TRP A 73 -7.54 4.61 1.96
N TYR A 74 -7.33 3.46 2.56
CA TYR A 74 -6.27 3.25 3.53
C TYR A 74 -5.38 2.10 3.08
N VAL A 75 -4.09 2.22 3.33
CA VAL A 75 -3.11 1.15 3.09
C VAL A 75 -2.25 1.02 4.33
N ARG A 76 -2.09 -0.21 4.81
CA ARG A 76 -1.22 -0.54 5.91
C ARG A 76 -0.16 -1.51 5.44
N ALA A 77 1.11 -1.18 5.73
CA ALA A 77 2.23 -2.08 5.49
C ALA A 77 2.74 -2.57 6.84
N LYS A 78 2.85 -3.89 6.99
CA LYS A 78 3.28 -4.51 8.24
C LYS A 78 4.40 -5.50 7.94
N GLY A 79 5.53 -5.34 8.64
CA GLY A 79 6.62 -6.30 8.62
C GLY A 79 6.51 -7.25 9.80
N THR A 80 6.87 -8.51 9.59
CA THR A 80 6.90 -9.54 10.63
C THR A 80 8.23 -10.28 10.58
N VAL A 81 8.65 -10.80 11.70
CA VAL A 81 9.88 -11.60 11.90
C VAL A 81 11.14 -10.80 11.52
N GLY A 82 11.89 -10.40 12.52
CA GLY A 82 13.14 -9.66 12.38
C GLY A 82 12.98 -8.15 12.39
N VAL A 83 12.01 -7.63 11.66
CA VAL A 83 11.67 -6.21 11.68
C VAL A 83 10.16 -6.10 11.86
N GLU A 84 9.74 -5.87 13.09
CA GLU A 84 8.32 -5.77 13.42
C GLU A 84 7.92 -4.30 13.45
N THR A 85 7.27 -3.86 12.41
CA THR A 85 6.79 -2.49 12.31
C THR A 85 5.54 -2.44 11.45
N ALA A 86 4.75 -1.40 11.63
CA ALA A 86 3.58 -1.15 10.84
C ALA A 86 3.51 0.32 10.47
N VAL A 87 3.19 0.59 9.22
CA VAL A 87 3.03 1.95 8.70
C VAL A 87 1.68 2.02 8.01
N GLU A 88 0.91 3.06 8.33
CA GLU A 88 -0.38 3.30 7.71
C GLU A 88 -0.35 4.60 6.95
N THR A 89 -1.02 4.62 5.81
CA THR A 89 -1.23 5.83 5.03
C THR A 89 -2.66 5.85 4.51
N SER A 90 -3.11 7.03 4.17
CA SER A 90 -4.41 7.21 3.54
C SER A 90 -4.29 8.18 2.39
N PHE A 91 -5.19 8.06 1.43
CA PHE A 91 -5.27 8.97 0.31
C PHE A 91 -6.72 9.04 -0.17
N ARG A 92 -7.01 10.06 -0.95
CA ARG A 92 -8.34 10.24 -1.49
C ARG A 92 -8.37 9.91 -2.97
N VAL A 93 -9.41 9.19 -3.38
CA VAL A 93 -9.72 8.97 -4.79
C VAL A 93 -10.87 9.90 -5.15
N LYS A 94 -10.65 10.77 -6.12
CA LYS A 94 -11.65 11.75 -6.56
C LYS A 94 -12.70 11.09 -7.43
N ALA A 95 -13.93 11.51 -7.24
CA ALA A 95 -15.03 11.09 -8.12
C ALA A 95 -14.79 11.63 -9.53
N SER A 96 -15.12 10.82 -10.51
CA SER A 96 -15.04 11.22 -11.91
C SER A 96 -16.19 12.20 -12.25
N SER A 97 -15.89 13.16 -13.11
CA SER A 97 -16.91 14.01 -13.71
C SER A 97 -17.63 13.32 -14.87
N PHE A 98 -17.16 12.15 -15.27
CA PHE A 98 -17.70 11.40 -16.38
C PHE A 98 -18.39 10.13 -15.87
N THR A 99 -19.36 9.64 -16.62
CA THR A 99 -20.03 8.38 -16.31
C THR A 99 -19.20 7.18 -16.78
N THR A 100 -18.31 7.40 -17.73
CA THR A 100 -17.39 6.38 -18.24
C THR A 100 -16.03 6.59 -17.59
N PRO A 101 -15.53 5.60 -16.83
CA PRO A 101 -14.24 5.70 -16.18
C PRO A 101 -13.07 5.70 -17.15
#